data_741c170ee79111f557534bfed6b77511
#
_entry.id   741c170ee79111f557534bfed6b77511
#
_cell.length_a   1.000
_cell.length_b   1.000
_cell.length_c   1.000
_cell.angle_alpha   90.00
_cell.angle_beta   90.00
_cell.angle_gamma   90.00
#
_symmetry.space_group_name_H-M   'P 1'
#
loop_
_entity.id
_entity.type
_entity.pdbx_description
1 polymer ?
#
loop_
_entity_poly.entity_id
_entity_poly.type
_entity_poly.pdbx_seq_one_letter_code
_entity_poly.pdbx_strand_id
1 'polypeptide(L)'
;DVAGMIVMAGGIDIHSHIAGGNVNNARVLLPEIHQNFLEKNLNRKKNLPGFNSRWSAEGTGYRYAEMGFTTVVEPAVLPINSFTSHLELEKIPMIDKACLSVLGNDSFLLSSLNKKKGQDFIDDYVAYTINSTKSIGLKVINAGGAESFKQGKRDNFGLDDVVPEYGVSSRKILNSLCNSIENLKVK
;
A
#
# COMPACT_ATOMS: atom_id res chain seq x y z
N ASP A 1 -11.83 4.95 35.14
CA ASP A 1 -10.88 4.47 36.13
C ASP A 1 -10.04 3.36 35.51
N VAL A 2 -8.70 3.51 35.55
CA VAL A 2 -7.71 2.54 35.02
C VAL A 2 -6.80 2.00 36.12
N ALA A 3 -7.26 2.05 37.38
CA ALA A 3 -6.51 1.54 38.51
C ALA A 3 -6.17 0.06 38.30
N GLY A 4 -4.89 -0.30 38.44
CA GLY A 4 -4.37 -1.64 38.21
C GLY A 4 -4.12 -2.02 36.75
N MET A 5 -4.31 -1.09 35.80
CA MET A 5 -4.05 -1.30 34.39
C MET A 5 -2.79 -0.58 33.93
N ILE A 6 -2.18 -1.03 32.84
CA ILE A 6 -1.11 -0.35 32.15
C ILE A 6 -1.72 0.46 31.02
N VAL A 7 -1.45 1.79 31.00
CA VAL A 7 -1.87 2.67 29.90
C VAL A 7 -0.65 2.97 29.04
N MET A 8 -0.75 2.74 27.75
CA MET A 8 0.32 2.97 26.78
C MET A 8 -0.24 3.54 25.48
N ALA A 9 0.62 4.08 24.63
CA ALA A 9 0.24 4.50 23.28
C ALA A 9 -0.25 3.29 22.46
N GLY A 10 -1.23 3.50 21.59
CA GLY A 10 -1.70 2.49 20.66
C GLY A 10 -0.63 2.12 19.63
N GLY A 11 -0.71 0.90 19.12
CA GLY A 11 0.19 0.40 18.09
C GLY A 11 0.03 1.15 16.76
N ILE A 12 1.12 1.27 16.01
CA ILE A 12 1.12 1.76 14.63
C ILE A 12 1.58 0.61 13.73
N ASP A 13 0.71 0.17 12.82
CA ASP A 13 1.06 -0.80 11.79
C ASP A 13 1.37 -0.06 10.49
N ILE A 14 2.64 -0.02 10.11
CA ILE A 14 3.11 0.71 8.93
C ILE A 14 3.03 -0.11 7.64
N HIS A 15 2.58 -1.36 7.70
CA HIS A 15 2.57 -2.24 6.53
C HIS A 15 1.44 -3.28 6.59
N SER A 16 0.23 -2.87 6.30
CA SER A 16 -0.89 -3.81 6.21
C SER A 16 -1.83 -3.47 5.05
N HIS A 17 -2.17 -4.49 4.26
CA HIS A 17 -3.12 -4.33 3.17
C HIS A 17 -4.56 -4.29 3.69
N ILE A 18 -5.08 -3.08 3.86
CA ILE A 18 -6.41 -2.82 4.43
C ILE A 18 -7.40 -2.25 3.41
N ALA A 19 -6.91 -1.72 2.28
CA ALA A 19 -7.74 -1.13 1.23
C ALA A 19 -7.10 -1.32 -0.16
N GLY A 20 -7.87 -1.12 -1.21
CA GLY A 20 -7.37 -1.09 -2.59
C GLY A 20 -7.16 -2.46 -3.23
N GLY A 21 -6.42 -2.47 -4.34
CA GLY A 21 -6.35 -3.60 -5.26
C GLY A 21 -5.90 -4.92 -4.65
N ASN A 22 -4.87 -4.90 -3.81
CA ASN A 22 -4.31 -6.14 -3.25
C ASN A 22 -5.31 -6.85 -2.33
N VAL A 23 -5.91 -6.11 -1.40
CA VAL A 23 -6.90 -6.71 -0.47
C VAL A 23 -8.18 -7.12 -1.20
N ASN A 24 -8.60 -6.36 -2.21
CA ASN A 24 -9.79 -6.70 -3.00
C ASN A 24 -9.56 -7.97 -3.83
N ASN A 25 -8.38 -8.13 -4.42
CA ASN A 25 -8.01 -9.38 -5.09
C ASN A 25 -8.02 -10.58 -4.13
N ALA A 26 -7.45 -10.42 -2.93
CA ALA A 26 -7.48 -11.48 -1.92
C ALA A 26 -8.92 -11.83 -1.50
N ARG A 27 -9.80 -10.85 -1.35
CA ARG A 27 -11.22 -11.08 -1.05
C ARG A 27 -11.94 -11.89 -2.15
N VAL A 28 -11.58 -11.66 -3.41
CA VAL A 28 -12.17 -12.38 -4.56
C VAL A 28 -11.60 -13.78 -4.68
N LEU A 29 -10.29 -13.95 -4.44
CA LEU A 29 -9.58 -15.22 -4.66
C LEU A 29 -9.78 -16.22 -3.52
N LEU A 30 -10.20 -15.79 -2.34
CA LEU A 30 -10.34 -16.64 -1.15
C LEU A 30 -11.76 -16.59 -0.56
N PRO A 31 -12.79 -16.95 -1.35
CA PRO A 31 -14.19 -16.87 -0.91
C PRO A 31 -14.51 -17.80 0.26
N GLU A 32 -13.82 -18.93 0.38
CA GLU A 32 -13.98 -19.90 1.48
C GLU A 32 -13.56 -19.34 2.84
N ILE A 33 -12.56 -18.44 2.88
CA ILE A 33 -12.15 -17.77 4.12
C ILE A 33 -13.26 -16.82 4.60
N HIS A 34 -13.97 -16.17 3.68
CA HIS A 34 -15.13 -15.34 3.98
C HIS A 34 -16.28 -16.18 4.55
N GLN A 35 -16.53 -17.35 3.99
CA GLN A 35 -17.60 -18.26 4.42
C GLN A 35 -17.35 -18.78 5.83
N ASN A 36 -16.13 -19.28 6.10
CA ASN A 36 -15.74 -19.77 7.44
C ASN A 36 -15.83 -18.66 8.50
N PHE A 37 -15.58 -17.42 8.12
CA PHE A 37 -15.70 -16.29 9.02
C PHE A 37 -17.16 -15.97 9.37
N LEU A 38 -18.08 -16.08 8.41
CA LEU A 38 -19.51 -15.88 8.63
C LEU A 38 -20.08 -16.92 9.61
N GLU A 39 -19.77 -18.19 9.42
CA GLU A 39 -20.24 -19.29 10.26
C GLU A 39 -19.79 -19.13 11.72
N LYS A 40 -18.51 -18.75 11.92
CA LYS A 40 -17.96 -18.51 13.27
C LYS A 40 -18.57 -17.30 13.97
N ASN A 41 -19.00 -16.28 13.23
CA ASN A 41 -19.54 -15.05 13.80
C ASN A 41 -21.06 -15.07 13.98
N LEU A 42 -21.80 -15.88 13.22
CA LEU A 42 -23.22 -16.11 13.46
C LEU A 42 -23.52 -16.63 14.88
N ASN A 43 -22.54 -17.32 15.48
CA ASN A 43 -22.63 -17.83 16.85
C ASN A 43 -22.15 -16.84 17.93
N ARG A 44 -21.60 -15.69 17.57
CA ARG A 44 -21.21 -14.64 18.50
C ARG A 44 -22.30 -13.58 18.59
N LYS A 45 -22.94 -13.45 19.76
CA LYS A 45 -23.98 -12.46 20.07
C LYS A 45 -23.50 -10.99 20.09
N LYS A 46 -22.48 -10.64 19.31
CA LYS A 46 -22.00 -9.26 19.21
C LYS A 46 -22.61 -8.58 17.99
N ASN A 47 -23.70 -7.87 18.19
CA ASN A 47 -24.33 -6.98 17.20
C ASN A 47 -23.53 -5.68 17.00
N LEU A 48 -22.23 -5.75 16.71
CA LEU A 48 -21.48 -4.57 16.33
C LEU A 48 -21.64 -4.33 14.83
N PRO A 49 -21.95 -3.10 14.40
CA PRO A 49 -22.01 -2.76 12.97
C PRO A 49 -20.70 -3.13 12.28
N GLY A 50 -20.76 -3.84 11.16
CA GLY A 50 -19.57 -4.27 10.40
C GLY A 50 -18.88 -5.53 10.93
N PHE A 51 -19.14 -5.98 12.15
CA PHE A 51 -18.49 -7.16 12.73
C PHE A 51 -18.99 -8.50 12.15
N ASN A 52 -20.22 -8.49 11.66
CA ASN A 52 -20.86 -9.64 11.00
C ASN A 52 -20.70 -9.62 9.48
N SER A 53 -20.08 -8.57 8.94
CA SER A 53 -19.78 -8.52 7.53
C SER A 53 -18.49 -9.30 7.26
N ARG A 54 -18.46 -9.93 6.11
CA ARG A 54 -17.26 -10.52 5.51
C ARG A 54 -16.11 -9.52 5.62
N TRP A 55 -14.91 -9.94 5.36
CA TRP A 55 -13.74 -9.04 5.29
C TRP A 55 -14.09 -7.74 4.57
N SER A 56 -14.58 -6.81 5.32
CA SER A 56 -14.96 -5.50 4.85
C SER A 56 -13.97 -4.47 5.41
N ALA A 57 -13.95 -3.31 4.82
CA ALA A 57 -13.18 -2.19 5.33
C ALA A 57 -13.61 -1.86 6.77
N GLU A 58 -14.91 -1.85 7.06
CA GLU A 58 -15.45 -1.56 8.38
C GLU A 58 -15.00 -2.60 9.43
N GLY A 59 -15.03 -3.88 9.09
CA GLY A 59 -14.59 -4.97 9.98
C GLY A 59 -13.09 -4.89 10.30
N THR A 60 -12.29 -4.37 9.38
CA THR A 60 -10.84 -4.17 9.59
C THR A 60 -10.58 -3.20 10.74
N GLY A 61 -11.25 -2.06 10.77
CA GLY A 61 -11.05 -1.05 11.81
C GLY A 61 -11.34 -1.58 13.22
N TYR A 62 -12.42 -2.30 13.39
CA TYR A 62 -12.74 -2.91 14.69
C TYR A 62 -11.72 -3.94 15.15
N ARG A 63 -11.20 -4.75 14.22
CA ARG A 63 -10.17 -5.74 14.56
C ARG A 63 -8.86 -5.11 14.99
N TYR A 64 -8.42 -4.07 14.28
CA TYR A 64 -7.21 -3.34 14.65
C TYR A 64 -7.36 -2.66 16.02
N ALA A 65 -8.52 -2.06 16.28
CA ALA A 65 -8.81 -1.47 17.59
C ALA A 65 -8.81 -2.51 18.71
N GLU A 66 -9.39 -3.70 18.49
CA GLU A 66 -9.37 -4.81 19.47
C GLU A 66 -7.95 -5.31 19.75
N MET A 67 -7.04 -5.24 18.78
CA MET A 67 -5.63 -5.60 18.96
C MET A 67 -4.79 -4.48 19.60
N GLY A 68 -5.38 -3.31 19.85
CA GLY A 68 -4.69 -2.17 20.45
C GLY A 68 -3.94 -1.28 19.46
N PHE A 69 -4.18 -1.39 18.15
CA PHE A 69 -3.66 -0.47 17.16
C PHE A 69 -4.54 0.76 17.02
N THR A 70 -3.90 1.91 16.83
CA THR A 70 -4.58 3.19 16.62
C THR A 70 -4.33 3.77 15.23
N THR A 71 -3.32 3.27 14.52
CA THR A 71 -2.96 3.76 13.18
C THR A 71 -2.51 2.60 12.30
N VAL A 72 -2.96 2.59 11.05
CA VAL A 72 -2.57 1.58 10.05
C VAL A 72 -2.27 2.24 8.72
N VAL A 73 -1.18 1.81 8.07
CA VAL A 73 -0.76 2.32 6.77
C VAL A 73 -0.94 1.24 5.69
N GLU A 74 -1.75 1.54 4.68
CA GLU A 74 -1.83 0.76 3.44
C GLU A 74 -0.56 0.99 2.61
N PRO A 75 0.31 -0.02 2.45
CA PRO A 75 1.64 0.20 1.89
C PRO A 75 1.69 0.19 0.36
N ALA A 76 0.61 -0.10 -0.35
CA ALA A 76 0.69 -0.40 -1.78
C ALA A 76 -0.51 0.13 -2.58
N VAL A 77 -0.64 1.45 -2.65
CA VAL A 77 -1.62 2.10 -3.50
C VAL A 77 -0.99 2.47 -4.83
N LEU A 78 -1.48 1.88 -5.92
CA LEU A 78 -1.12 2.33 -7.27
C LEU A 78 -1.75 3.70 -7.52
N PRO A 79 -1.05 4.66 -8.15
CA PRO A 79 -1.57 6.01 -8.39
C PRO A 79 -2.95 6.00 -9.06
N ILE A 80 -3.16 5.13 -10.04
CA ILE A 80 -4.45 5.01 -10.76
C ILE A 80 -5.60 4.55 -9.86
N ASN A 81 -5.32 3.84 -8.79
CA ASN A 81 -6.32 3.29 -7.86
C ASN A 81 -6.49 4.14 -6.60
N SER A 82 -5.78 5.26 -6.49
CA SER A 82 -5.74 6.05 -5.26
C SER A 82 -7.12 6.51 -4.81
N PHE A 83 -7.94 7.00 -5.72
CA PHE A 83 -9.30 7.47 -5.40
C PHE A 83 -10.15 6.37 -4.77
N THR A 84 -10.22 5.19 -5.40
CA THR A 84 -11.01 4.06 -4.89
C THR A 84 -10.44 3.52 -3.58
N SER A 85 -9.12 3.51 -3.43
CA SER A 85 -8.46 3.09 -2.19
C SER A 85 -8.80 4.04 -1.03
N HIS A 86 -8.84 5.35 -1.26
CA HIS A 86 -9.26 6.32 -0.25
C HIS A 86 -10.74 6.16 0.13
N LEU A 87 -11.63 5.91 -0.82
CA LEU A 87 -13.04 5.61 -0.51
C LEU A 87 -13.19 4.37 0.39
N GLU A 88 -12.31 3.39 0.25
CA GLU A 88 -12.29 2.23 1.15
C GLU A 88 -11.68 2.58 2.51
N LEU A 89 -10.58 3.33 2.54
CA LEU A 89 -9.94 3.78 3.78
C LEU A 89 -10.91 4.60 4.64
N GLU A 90 -11.73 5.46 4.02
CA GLU A 90 -12.75 6.25 4.72
C GLU A 90 -13.78 5.38 5.46
N LYS A 91 -14.08 4.19 4.96
CA LYS A 91 -15.03 3.26 5.59
C LYS A 91 -14.45 2.51 6.79
N ILE A 92 -13.14 2.58 7.01
CA ILE A 92 -12.50 1.91 8.15
C ILE A 92 -12.68 2.77 9.40
N PRO A 93 -13.46 2.34 10.40
CA PRO A 93 -13.67 3.09 11.63
C PRO A 93 -12.57 2.86 12.65
N MET A 94 -12.59 3.58 13.74
CA MET A 94 -11.86 3.35 15.00
C MET A 94 -10.34 3.57 14.97
N ILE A 95 -9.71 3.67 13.81
CA ILE A 95 -8.27 3.85 13.66
C ILE A 95 -7.96 4.96 12.67
N ASP A 96 -6.80 5.58 12.81
CA ASP A 96 -6.23 6.46 11.80
C ASP A 96 -5.66 5.65 10.64
N LYS A 97 -5.74 6.20 9.44
CA LYS A 97 -5.32 5.52 8.20
C LYS A 97 -4.48 6.45 7.35
N ALA A 98 -3.46 5.85 6.73
CA ALA A 98 -2.64 6.50 5.72
C ALA A 98 -2.33 5.51 4.59
N CYS A 99 -1.72 5.97 3.51
CA CYS A 99 -1.25 5.09 2.45
C CYS A 99 0.09 5.54 1.86
N LEU A 100 0.77 4.61 1.20
CA LEU A 100 1.98 4.84 0.41
C LEU A 100 1.70 4.57 -1.06
N SER A 101 2.19 5.43 -1.95
CA SER A 101 2.09 5.23 -3.39
C SER A 101 3.23 4.36 -3.92
N VAL A 102 2.91 3.41 -4.79
CA VAL A 102 3.89 2.50 -5.40
C VAL A 102 4.34 3.05 -6.75
N LEU A 103 5.64 3.30 -6.90
CA LEU A 103 6.23 3.80 -8.14
C LEU A 103 7.31 2.92 -8.77
N GLY A 104 7.86 1.94 -8.07
CA GLY A 104 9.01 1.15 -8.54
C GLY A 104 8.82 0.38 -9.86
N ASN A 105 7.58 0.20 -10.31
CA ASN A 105 7.20 -0.45 -11.57
C ASN A 105 6.27 0.42 -12.41
N ASP A 106 6.26 1.73 -12.17
CA ASP A 106 5.43 2.68 -12.90
C ASP A 106 5.98 2.92 -14.31
N SER A 107 5.17 2.71 -15.33
CA SER A 107 5.58 2.79 -16.73
C SER A 107 6.01 4.20 -17.16
N PHE A 108 5.40 5.24 -16.61
CA PHE A 108 5.78 6.61 -16.90
C PHE A 108 7.15 6.94 -16.32
N LEU A 109 7.41 6.53 -15.07
CA LEU A 109 8.72 6.66 -14.43
C LEU A 109 9.79 5.92 -15.24
N LEU A 110 9.55 4.63 -15.56
CA LEU A 110 10.50 3.81 -16.31
C LEU A 110 10.81 4.41 -17.68
N SER A 111 9.79 4.86 -18.40
CA SER A 111 9.92 5.55 -19.69
C SER A 111 10.72 6.87 -19.57
N SER A 112 10.47 7.63 -18.51
CA SER A 112 11.18 8.89 -18.25
C SER A 112 12.66 8.66 -17.98
N LEU A 113 12.98 7.65 -17.17
CA LEU A 113 14.37 7.24 -16.90
C LEU A 113 15.09 6.69 -18.14
N ASN A 114 14.38 5.95 -19.00
CA ASN A 114 14.91 5.50 -20.29
C ASN A 114 15.24 6.69 -21.20
N LYS A 115 14.35 7.67 -21.29
CA LYS A 115 14.53 8.91 -22.06
C LYS A 115 15.56 9.86 -21.43
N LYS A 116 16.24 9.43 -20.37
CA LYS A 116 17.26 10.21 -19.66
C LYS A 116 16.78 11.60 -19.20
N LYS A 117 15.52 11.68 -18.76
CA LYS A 117 15.02 12.90 -18.12
C LYS A 117 15.84 13.20 -16.87
N GLY A 118 16.09 14.50 -16.61
CA GLY A 118 16.85 14.95 -15.44
C GLY A 118 16.18 14.57 -14.12
N GLN A 119 16.97 14.61 -13.04
CA GLN A 119 16.47 14.29 -11.70
C GLN A 119 15.33 15.26 -11.29
N ASP A 120 15.43 16.54 -11.62
CA ASP A 120 14.38 17.54 -11.36
C ASP A 120 13.02 17.13 -11.93
N PHE A 121 13.01 16.57 -13.15
CA PHE A 121 11.79 16.04 -13.75
C PHE A 121 11.21 14.86 -12.97
N ILE A 122 12.07 14.00 -12.45
CA ILE A 122 11.64 12.86 -11.63
C ILE A 122 11.12 13.35 -10.28
N ASP A 123 11.75 14.36 -9.70
CA ASP A 123 11.34 14.99 -8.44
C ASP A 123 9.94 15.61 -8.57
N ASP A 124 9.70 16.36 -9.66
CA ASP A 124 8.37 16.91 -9.97
C ASP A 124 7.30 15.82 -10.10
N TYR A 125 7.64 14.73 -10.79
CA TYR A 125 6.72 13.60 -10.94
C TYR A 125 6.42 12.91 -9.60
N VAL A 126 7.43 12.72 -8.76
CA VAL A 126 7.27 12.16 -7.41
C VAL A 126 6.41 13.08 -6.55
N ALA A 127 6.69 14.39 -6.54
CA ALA A 127 5.91 15.38 -5.81
C ALA A 127 4.45 15.40 -6.27
N TYR A 128 4.23 15.42 -7.59
CA TYR A 128 2.89 15.33 -8.18
C TYR A 128 2.17 14.06 -7.73
N THR A 129 2.84 12.91 -7.76
CA THR A 129 2.24 11.63 -7.37
C THR A 129 1.82 11.65 -5.92
N ILE A 130 2.71 12.02 -4.99
CA ILE A 130 2.40 12.08 -3.55
C ILE A 130 1.20 13.01 -3.30
N ASN A 131 1.21 14.19 -3.90
CA ASN A 131 0.15 15.18 -3.71
C ASN A 131 -1.19 14.75 -4.31
N SER A 132 -1.19 14.22 -5.52
CA SER A 132 -2.43 13.80 -6.22
C SER A 132 -3.05 12.56 -5.61
N THR A 133 -2.24 11.62 -5.14
CA THR A 133 -2.71 10.39 -4.50
C THR A 133 -3.01 10.55 -3.02
N LYS A 134 -2.71 11.71 -2.41
CA LYS A 134 -2.85 11.93 -0.96
C LYS A 134 -2.13 10.91 -0.11
N SER A 135 -1.03 10.35 -0.63
CA SER A 135 -0.18 9.42 0.12
C SER A 135 0.80 10.17 1.02
N ILE A 136 1.23 9.55 2.10
CA ILE A 136 2.22 10.12 3.03
C ILE A 136 3.67 9.89 2.56
N GLY A 137 3.87 9.16 1.47
CA GLY A 137 5.18 8.87 0.90
C GLY A 137 5.11 7.80 -0.18
N LEU A 138 6.28 7.25 -0.51
CA LEU A 138 6.43 6.23 -1.54
C LEU A 138 6.72 4.85 -0.96
N LYS A 139 6.25 3.84 -1.69
CA LYS A 139 6.66 2.46 -1.56
C LYS A 139 7.42 2.03 -2.80
N VAL A 140 8.62 1.52 -2.61
CA VAL A 140 9.39 0.89 -3.67
C VAL A 140 9.60 -0.57 -3.31
N ILE A 141 9.08 -1.46 -4.13
CA ILE A 141 9.22 -2.90 -3.96
C ILE A 141 9.50 -3.52 -5.33
N ASN A 142 10.50 -4.40 -5.38
CA ASN A 142 10.89 -5.12 -6.60
C ASN A 142 10.95 -4.17 -7.82
N ALA A 143 11.76 -3.11 -7.68
CA ALA A 143 11.85 -2.03 -8.66
C ALA A 143 12.20 -2.55 -10.05
N GLY A 144 11.29 -2.39 -11.01
CA GLY A 144 11.41 -2.92 -12.36
C GLY A 144 11.15 -4.42 -12.50
N GLY A 145 11.20 -5.20 -11.41
CA GLY A 145 11.08 -6.66 -11.49
C GLY A 145 9.69 -7.14 -11.88
N ALA A 146 8.63 -6.50 -11.37
CA ALA A 146 7.28 -6.84 -11.76
C ALA A 146 7.02 -6.55 -13.25
N GLU A 147 7.57 -5.46 -13.76
CA GLU A 147 7.46 -5.13 -15.18
C GLU A 147 8.27 -6.10 -16.04
N SER A 148 9.50 -6.44 -15.64
CA SER A 148 10.31 -7.46 -16.32
C SER A 148 9.60 -8.81 -16.36
N PHE A 149 8.92 -9.21 -15.29
CA PHE A 149 8.14 -10.44 -15.23
C PHE A 149 6.99 -10.43 -16.25
N LYS A 150 6.27 -9.32 -16.39
CA LYS A 150 5.22 -9.16 -17.41
C LYS A 150 5.76 -9.30 -18.83
N GLN A 151 7.00 -8.85 -19.05
CA GLN A 151 7.70 -8.95 -20.33
C GLN A 151 8.36 -10.33 -20.58
N GLY A 152 8.06 -11.30 -19.73
CA GLY A 152 8.47 -12.70 -19.91
C GLY A 152 9.78 -13.11 -19.23
N LYS A 153 10.46 -12.20 -18.54
CA LYS A 153 11.66 -12.55 -17.74
C LYS A 153 11.20 -13.30 -16.47
N ARG A 154 11.51 -14.59 -16.40
CA ARG A 154 11.07 -15.49 -15.31
C ARG A 154 12.14 -15.76 -14.27
N ASP A 155 13.40 -15.39 -14.55
CA ASP A 155 14.52 -15.58 -13.64
C ASP A 155 14.53 -14.51 -12.53
N ASN A 156 15.38 -14.74 -11.53
CA ASN A 156 15.58 -13.76 -10.47
C ASN A 156 16.03 -12.42 -11.07
N PHE A 157 15.41 -11.36 -10.59
CA PHE A 157 15.68 -9.99 -11.01
C PHE A 157 16.51 -9.27 -9.94
N GLY A 158 17.78 -9.03 -10.22
CA GLY A 158 18.73 -8.38 -9.32
C GLY A 158 18.79 -6.86 -9.51
N LEU A 159 19.59 -6.20 -8.68
CA LEU A 159 19.72 -4.74 -8.69
C LEU A 159 20.26 -4.17 -10.02
N ASP A 160 21.15 -4.89 -10.68
CA ASP A 160 21.80 -4.45 -11.93
C ASP A 160 21.12 -5.01 -13.18
N ASP A 161 20.12 -5.85 -12.98
CA ASP A 161 19.29 -6.32 -14.09
C ASP A 161 18.46 -5.21 -14.69
N VAL A 162 18.30 -5.27 -15.99
CA VAL A 162 17.63 -4.24 -16.79
C VAL A 162 16.24 -4.70 -17.16
N VAL A 163 15.26 -3.82 -16.98
CA VAL A 163 13.89 -4.02 -17.48
C VAL A 163 13.94 -4.01 -19.01
N PRO A 164 13.62 -5.11 -19.71
CA PRO A 164 13.94 -5.26 -21.14
C PRO A 164 13.43 -4.12 -22.02
N GLU A 165 12.16 -3.75 -21.88
CA GLU A 165 11.51 -2.73 -22.71
C GLU A 165 12.04 -1.32 -22.42
N TYR A 166 12.45 -1.05 -21.19
CA TYR A 166 12.84 0.30 -20.75
C TYR A 166 14.35 0.51 -20.71
N GLY A 167 15.16 -0.53 -20.75
CA GLY A 167 16.62 -0.39 -20.68
C GLY A 167 17.11 0.26 -19.37
N VAL A 168 16.36 0.15 -18.29
CA VAL A 168 16.61 0.78 -16.98
C VAL A 168 16.83 -0.29 -15.93
N SER A 169 17.92 -0.18 -15.15
CA SER A 169 18.17 -1.15 -14.07
C SER A 169 17.39 -0.82 -12.80
N SER A 170 17.16 -1.87 -11.98
CA SER A 170 16.55 -1.72 -10.65
C SER A 170 17.29 -0.71 -9.79
N ARG A 171 18.63 -0.75 -9.80
CA ARG A 171 19.49 0.22 -9.09
C ARG A 171 19.22 1.65 -9.51
N LYS A 172 19.07 1.92 -10.82
CA LYS A 172 18.78 3.25 -11.31
C LYS A 172 17.42 3.76 -10.86
N ILE A 173 16.41 2.89 -10.89
CA ILE A 173 15.06 3.22 -10.40
C ILE A 173 15.11 3.59 -8.92
N LEU A 174 15.74 2.74 -8.10
CA LEU A 174 15.87 2.97 -6.67
C LEU A 174 16.58 4.28 -6.37
N ASN A 175 17.76 4.50 -6.97
CA ASN A 175 18.56 5.71 -6.73
C ASN A 175 17.76 6.97 -7.11
N SER A 176 17.09 6.98 -8.26
CA SER A 176 16.29 8.14 -8.66
C SER A 176 15.16 8.44 -7.68
N LEU A 177 14.45 7.43 -7.20
CA LEU A 177 13.36 7.63 -6.23
C LEU A 177 13.88 8.04 -4.85
N CYS A 178 14.98 7.46 -4.39
CA CYS A 178 15.62 7.88 -3.13
C CYS A 178 16.10 9.34 -3.22
N ASN A 179 16.74 9.73 -4.31
CA ASN A 179 17.15 11.11 -4.54
C ASN A 179 15.97 12.07 -4.54
N SER A 180 14.85 11.69 -5.17
CA SER A 180 13.65 12.52 -5.16
C SER A 180 13.12 12.75 -3.75
N ILE A 181 13.05 11.72 -2.92
CA ILE A 181 12.60 11.86 -1.52
C ILE A 181 13.55 12.78 -0.73
N GLU A 182 14.85 12.64 -0.94
CA GLU A 182 15.85 13.49 -0.29
C GLU A 182 15.75 14.95 -0.76
N ASN A 183 15.64 15.19 -2.06
CA ASN A 183 15.53 16.53 -2.64
C ASN A 183 14.24 17.25 -2.23
N LEU A 184 13.12 16.55 -2.21
CA LEU A 184 11.82 17.09 -1.84
C LEU A 184 11.67 17.29 -0.32
N LYS A 185 12.64 16.84 0.49
CA LYS A 185 12.58 16.91 1.95
C LYS A 185 11.24 16.39 2.50
N VAL A 186 10.77 15.31 1.91
CA VAL A 186 9.57 14.62 2.41
C VAL A 186 9.92 14.04 3.77
N LYS A 187 9.36 14.66 4.80
CA LYS A 187 9.59 14.29 6.20
C LYS A 187 8.48 13.39 6.69
#